data_3b31cb488e73c734ff664affd8d3fd6c
#
_entry.id   3b31cb488e73c734ff664affd8d3fd6c
#
_cell.length_a   1.000
_cell.length_b   1.000
_cell.length_c   1.000
_cell.angle_alpha   90.00
_cell.angle_beta   90.00
_cell.angle_gamma   90.00
#
_symmetry.space_group_name_H-M   'P 1'
#
loop_
_entity.id
_entity.type
_entity.pdbx_description
1 polymer ?
#
loop_
_entity_poly.entity_id
_entity_poly.type
_entity_poly.pdbx_seq_one_letter_code
_entity_poly.pdbx_strand_id
1 'polypeptide(L)'
;MKTKDMVLCGLLAAILFVLQVMFGFLPNVEPVTILIIIFTLVLERKTLVIIYTFALLEGIFYGFGIWWIMYLYVWTILYFIVRLMRKNENVVIWAVVGGGFGLAFGALCAIPYVVAGGIGAGISWWTAGILFDIFHGVGNFFIILILFKPVYNIVSRLAQIY
;
A
#
# COMPACT_ATOMS: atom_id res chain seq x y z
N MET A 1 4.71 19.51 -11.68
CA MET A 1 3.64 19.41 -10.67
C MET A 1 3.35 20.80 -10.15
N LYS A 2 2.09 21.23 -10.09
CA LYS A 2 1.72 22.56 -9.57
C LYS A 2 1.79 22.54 -8.02
N THR A 3 1.90 23.72 -7.39
CA THR A 3 1.92 23.82 -5.92
C THR A 3 0.72 23.15 -5.26
N LYS A 4 -0.47 23.28 -5.83
CA LYS A 4 -1.69 22.60 -5.35
C LYS A 4 -1.54 21.09 -5.35
N ASP A 5 -0.92 20.52 -6.39
CA ASP A 5 -0.67 19.07 -6.47
C ASP A 5 0.28 18.60 -5.36
N MET A 6 1.31 19.40 -5.05
CA MET A 6 2.27 19.07 -3.97
C MET A 6 1.61 19.06 -2.62
N VAL A 7 0.77 20.06 -2.35
CA VAL A 7 -0.01 20.14 -1.09
C VAL A 7 -0.94 18.93 -0.96
N LEU A 8 -1.68 18.60 -2.02
CA LEU A 8 -2.56 17.43 -2.03
C LEU A 8 -1.78 16.12 -1.77
N CYS A 9 -0.67 15.92 -2.49
CA CYS A 9 0.13 14.71 -2.30
C CYS A 9 0.71 14.61 -0.87
N GLY A 10 1.19 15.73 -0.32
CA GLY A 10 1.70 15.77 1.05
C GLY A 10 0.62 15.46 2.09
N LEU A 11 -0.59 16.03 1.92
CA LEU A 11 -1.73 15.74 2.79
C LEU A 11 -2.14 14.26 2.72
N LEU A 12 -2.25 13.69 1.52
CA LEU A 12 -2.63 12.29 1.35
C LEU A 12 -1.56 11.32 1.87
N ALA A 13 -0.27 11.66 1.73
CA ALA A 13 0.82 10.89 2.32
C ALA A 13 0.78 10.95 3.86
N ALA A 14 0.48 12.11 4.44
CA ALA A 14 0.29 12.25 5.88
C ALA A 14 -0.91 11.45 6.39
N ILE A 15 -2.01 11.39 5.63
CA ILE A 15 -3.17 10.54 5.95
C ILE A 15 -2.78 9.06 5.94
N LEU A 16 -2.04 8.59 4.92
CA LEU A 16 -1.52 7.22 4.89
C LEU A 16 -0.70 6.92 6.14
N PHE A 17 0.23 7.79 6.47
CA PHE A 17 1.11 7.63 7.62
C PHE A 17 0.32 7.58 8.94
N VAL A 18 -0.58 8.53 9.19
CA VAL A 18 -1.40 8.57 10.40
C VAL A 18 -2.25 7.31 10.53
N LEU A 19 -2.88 6.86 9.43
CA LEU A 19 -3.67 5.64 9.44
C LEU A 19 -2.82 4.39 9.70
N GLN A 20 -1.62 4.30 9.11
CA GLN A 20 -0.68 3.20 9.38
C GLN A 20 -0.31 3.15 10.86
N VAL A 21 0.03 4.29 11.47
CA VAL A 21 0.36 4.37 12.90
C VAL A 21 -0.85 4.04 13.77
N MET A 22 -2.03 4.59 13.44
CA MET A 22 -3.26 4.36 14.20
C MET A 22 -3.73 2.90 14.16
N PHE A 23 -3.56 2.21 13.04
CA PHE A 23 -3.95 0.80 12.91
C PHE A 23 -2.83 -0.17 13.28
N GLY A 24 -1.64 0.32 13.62
CA GLY A 24 -0.48 -0.51 13.98
C GLY A 24 -0.69 -1.44 15.17
N PHE A 25 -1.72 -1.20 16.01
CA PHE A 25 -2.11 -2.11 17.10
C PHE A 25 -3.01 -3.28 16.62
N LEU A 26 -3.57 -3.20 15.42
CA LEU A 26 -4.35 -4.28 14.80
C LEU A 26 -3.46 -5.00 13.78
N PRO A 27 -2.97 -6.21 14.09
CA PRO A 27 -2.11 -6.93 13.16
C PRO A 27 -2.80 -7.11 11.81
N ASN A 28 -2.16 -6.57 10.75
CA ASN A 28 -2.58 -6.77 9.34
C ASN A 28 -3.96 -6.26 8.95
N VAL A 29 -4.59 -5.42 9.77
CA VAL A 29 -5.75 -4.62 9.39
C VAL A 29 -5.22 -3.23 9.04
N GLU A 30 -4.99 -2.98 7.75
CA GLU A 30 -4.37 -1.72 7.34
C GLU A 30 -5.12 -1.09 6.15
N PRO A 31 -5.36 0.22 6.19
CA PRO A 31 -6.06 0.93 5.11
C PRO A 31 -5.12 1.38 3.97
N VAL A 32 -3.82 1.16 4.06
CA VAL A 32 -2.84 1.66 3.08
C VAL A 32 -3.05 1.03 1.71
N THR A 33 -3.26 -0.28 1.64
CA THR A 33 -3.49 -1.00 0.38
C THR A 33 -4.69 -0.44 -0.38
N ILE A 34 -5.86 -0.29 0.26
CA ILE A 34 -7.05 0.27 -0.41
C ILE A 34 -6.82 1.72 -0.86
N LEU A 35 -6.15 2.53 -0.05
CA LEU A 35 -5.89 3.93 -0.39
C LEU A 35 -4.91 4.04 -1.55
N ILE A 36 -3.85 3.25 -1.61
CA ILE A 36 -2.93 3.23 -2.75
C ILE A 36 -3.64 2.79 -4.02
N ILE A 37 -4.52 1.77 -3.96
CA ILE A 37 -5.35 1.37 -5.11
C ILE A 37 -6.18 2.57 -5.59
N ILE A 38 -6.94 3.21 -4.69
CA ILE A 38 -7.84 4.31 -5.04
C ILE A 38 -7.04 5.54 -5.54
N PHE A 39 -5.95 5.91 -4.86
CA PHE A 39 -5.11 7.02 -5.30
C PHE A 39 -4.53 6.76 -6.70
N THR A 40 -4.13 5.52 -6.99
CA THR A 40 -3.62 5.14 -8.32
C THR A 40 -4.67 5.27 -9.40
N LEU A 41 -5.91 4.92 -9.12
CA LEU A 41 -7.03 5.05 -10.06
C LEU A 41 -7.42 6.50 -10.31
N VAL A 42 -7.40 7.35 -9.26
CA VAL A 42 -7.89 8.74 -9.32
C VAL A 42 -6.79 9.73 -9.64
N LEU A 43 -5.61 9.61 -9.04
CA LEU A 43 -4.52 10.58 -9.11
C LEU A 43 -3.37 10.15 -10.04
N GLU A 44 -3.46 8.95 -10.55
CA GLU A 44 -2.52 8.38 -11.52
C GLU A 44 -1.05 8.48 -11.06
N ARG A 45 -0.20 9.19 -11.85
CA ARG A 45 1.24 9.31 -11.55
C ARG A 45 1.55 10.06 -10.25
N LYS A 46 0.63 10.89 -9.77
CA LYS A 46 0.82 11.61 -8.50
C LYS A 46 0.90 10.64 -7.31
N THR A 47 0.30 9.46 -7.42
CA THR A 47 0.35 8.41 -6.39
C THR A 47 1.78 7.98 -6.05
N LEU A 48 2.70 7.97 -7.01
CA LEU A 48 4.10 7.67 -6.72
C LEU A 48 4.72 8.69 -5.75
N VAL A 49 4.38 9.97 -5.91
CA VAL A 49 4.84 11.02 -4.97
C VAL A 49 4.27 10.76 -3.58
N ILE A 50 2.99 10.36 -3.50
CA ILE A 50 2.33 10.02 -2.22
C ILE A 50 3.03 8.82 -1.57
N ILE A 51 3.29 7.74 -2.33
CA ILE A 51 3.95 6.52 -1.84
C ILE A 51 5.34 6.84 -1.28
N TYR A 52 6.17 7.56 -2.02
CA TYR A 52 7.53 7.85 -1.56
C TYR A 52 7.59 8.86 -0.42
N THR A 53 6.65 9.83 -0.38
CA THR A 53 6.50 10.72 0.77
C THR A 53 6.05 9.94 2.02
N PHE A 54 5.09 9.04 1.88
CA PHE A 54 4.65 8.13 2.94
C PHE A 54 5.81 7.26 3.44
N ALA A 55 6.55 6.60 2.54
CA ALA A 55 7.70 5.78 2.91
C ALA A 55 8.78 6.60 3.64
N LEU A 56 9.00 7.87 3.24
CA LEU A 56 9.92 8.76 3.93
C LEU A 56 9.45 9.09 5.35
N LEU A 57 8.16 9.38 5.53
CA LEU A 57 7.57 9.64 6.86
C LEU A 57 7.72 8.43 7.79
N GLU A 58 7.48 7.21 7.28
CA GLU A 58 7.69 5.96 7.99
C GLU A 58 9.17 5.81 8.43
N GLY A 59 10.11 6.06 7.52
CA GLY A 59 11.54 6.00 7.81
C GLY A 59 11.99 7.01 8.85
N ILE A 60 11.45 8.23 8.82
CA ILE A 60 11.75 9.27 9.82
C ILE A 60 11.20 8.87 11.20
N PHE A 61 10.01 8.28 11.26
CA PHE A 61 9.34 7.97 12.51
C PHE A 61 9.86 6.67 13.16
N TYR A 62 10.02 5.60 12.38
CA TYR A 62 10.43 4.27 12.88
C TYR A 62 11.92 3.96 12.68
N GLY A 63 12.66 4.85 12.04
CA GLY A 63 14.08 4.66 11.68
C GLY A 63 14.25 3.93 10.33
N PHE A 64 15.39 4.18 9.70
CA PHE A 64 15.73 3.58 8.41
C PHE A 64 16.42 2.22 8.63
N GLY A 65 15.79 1.14 8.16
CA GLY A 65 16.29 -0.22 8.28
C GLY A 65 15.96 -1.06 7.04
N ILE A 66 16.22 -2.36 7.09
CA ILE A 66 15.91 -3.31 6.00
C ILE A 66 14.42 -3.24 5.63
N TRP A 67 13.54 -3.15 6.60
CA TRP A 67 12.10 -3.01 6.40
C TRP A 67 11.73 -1.77 5.56
N TRP A 68 12.48 -0.67 5.71
CA TRP A 68 12.21 0.55 4.95
C TRP A 68 12.53 0.38 3.46
N ILE A 69 13.57 -0.39 3.13
CA ILE A 69 13.91 -0.72 1.73
C ILE A 69 12.73 -1.44 1.06
N MET A 70 12.01 -2.30 1.79
CA MET A 70 10.83 -2.99 1.27
C MET A 70 9.74 -1.99 0.85
N TYR A 71 9.48 -0.95 1.64
CA TYR A 71 8.48 0.07 1.38
C TYR A 71 8.74 0.84 0.08
N LEU A 72 10.00 0.97 -0.35
CA LEU A 72 10.35 1.66 -1.59
C LEU A 72 9.84 0.92 -2.85
N TYR A 73 9.71 -0.39 -2.80
CA TYR A 73 9.30 -1.16 -3.99
C TYR A 73 7.94 -1.87 -3.84
N VAL A 74 7.56 -2.32 -2.67
CA VAL A 74 6.34 -3.11 -2.48
C VAL A 74 5.10 -2.29 -2.90
N TRP A 75 4.97 -1.06 -2.42
CA TRP A 75 3.89 -0.15 -2.80
C TRP A 75 3.95 0.27 -4.26
N THR A 76 5.15 0.37 -4.81
CA THR A 76 5.37 0.66 -6.24
C THR A 76 4.91 -0.52 -7.11
N ILE A 77 5.11 -1.76 -6.67
CA ILE A 77 4.56 -2.95 -7.34
C ILE A 77 3.03 -2.90 -7.37
N LEU A 78 2.38 -2.61 -6.23
CA LEU A 78 0.93 -2.45 -6.18
C LEU A 78 0.45 -1.35 -7.13
N TYR A 79 1.12 -0.19 -7.14
CA TYR A 79 0.84 0.89 -8.09
C TYR A 79 0.84 0.39 -9.54
N PHE A 80 1.86 -0.34 -9.96
CA PHE A 80 1.93 -0.84 -11.34
C PHE A 80 0.85 -1.87 -11.65
N ILE A 81 0.54 -2.78 -10.73
CA ILE A 81 -0.58 -3.74 -10.89
C ILE A 81 -1.89 -2.98 -11.14
N VAL A 82 -2.18 -1.97 -10.31
CA VAL A 82 -3.39 -1.16 -10.44
C VAL A 82 -3.39 -0.38 -11.76
N ARG A 83 -2.27 0.18 -12.18
CA ARG A 83 -2.15 0.90 -13.46
C ARG A 83 -2.41 0.02 -14.66
N LEU A 84 -1.97 -1.22 -14.64
CA LEU A 84 -2.25 -2.19 -15.70
C LEU A 84 -3.75 -2.51 -15.78
N MET A 85 -4.42 -2.57 -14.63
CA MET A 85 -5.83 -2.95 -14.52
C MET A 85 -6.80 -1.76 -14.44
N ARG A 86 -6.33 -0.53 -14.67
CA ARG A 86 -7.08 0.72 -14.41
C ARG A 86 -8.42 0.87 -15.12
N LYS A 87 -8.67 0.10 -16.19
CA LYS A 87 -9.95 0.10 -16.93
C LYS A 87 -11.04 -0.73 -16.24
N ASN A 88 -10.69 -1.42 -15.16
CA ASN A 88 -11.62 -2.29 -14.45
C ASN A 88 -12.42 -1.47 -13.42
N GLU A 89 -13.73 -1.58 -13.48
CA GLU A 89 -14.67 -0.90 -12.58
C GLU A 89 -15.26 -1.84 -11.51
N ASN A 90 -14.93 -3.14 -11.59
CA ASN A 90 -15.52 -4.13 -10.69
C ASN A 90 -14.79 -4.13 -9.33
N VAL A 91 -15.53 -3.80 -8.27
CA VAL A 91 -15.02 -3.76 -6.89
C VAL A 91 -14.51 -5.12 -6.42
N VAL A 92 -15.15 -6.22 -6.84
CA VAL A 92 -14.73 -7.57 -6.45
C VAL A 92 -13.33 -7.88 -6.97
N ILE A 93 -13.02 -7.44 -8.20
CA ILE A 93 -11.67 -7.61 -8.76
C ILE A 93 -10.65 -6.80 -7.95
N TRP A 94 -10.97 -5.59 -7.54
CA TRP A 94 -10.09 -4.81 -6.66
C TRP A 94 -9.91 -5.46 -5.30
N ALA A 95 -10.95 -6.06 -4.74
CA ALA A 95 -10.85 -6.85 -3.50
C ALA A 95 -9.93 -8.07 -3.69
N VAL A 96 -10.03 -8.78 -4.82
CA VAL A 96 -9.14 -9.90 -5.16
C VAL A 96 -7.70 -9.41 -5.34
N VAL A 97 -7.48 -8.29 -6.02
CA VAL A 97 -6.14 -7.69 -6.19
C VAL A 97 -5.52 -7.32 -4.85
N GLY A 98 -6.25 -6.62 -4.00
CA GLY A 98 -5.74 -6.23 -2.68
C GLY A 98 -5.54 -7.40 -1.74
N GLY A 99 -6.45 -8.38 -1.77
CA GLY A 99 -6.30 -9.63 -1.02
C GLY A 99 -5.09 -10.44 -1.48
N GLY A 100 -4.93 -10.61 -2.80
CA GLY A 100 -3.77 -11.30 -3.39
C GLY A 100 -2.45 -10.58 -3.10
N PHE A 101 -2.46 -9.24 -3.12
CA PHE A 101 -1.31 -8.44 -2.74
C PHE A 101 -0.95 -8.64 -1.27
N GLY A 102 -1.94 -8.65 -0.36
CA GLY A 102 -1.73 -8.93 1.06
C GLY A 102 -1.15 -10.32 1.31
N LEU A 103 -1.64 -11.35 0.60
CA LEU A 103 -1.09 -12.72 0.66
C LEU A 103 0.36 -12.80 0.15
N ALA A 104 0.72 -11.98 -0.83
CA ALA A 104 2.07 -11.95 -1.41
C ALA A 104 3.03 -11.02 -0.65
N PHE A 105 2.53 -10.22 0.32
CA PHE A 105 3.29 -9.14 0.94
C PHE A 105 4.57 -9.64 1.63
N GLY A 106 4.47 -10.69 2.44
CA GLY A 106 5.62 -11.28 3.11
C GLY A 106 6.65 -11.86 2.13
N ALA A 107 6.20 -12.51 1.06
CA ALA A 107 7.10 -13.01 0.02
C ALA A 107 7.85 -11.86 -0.67
N LEU A 108 7.17 -10.76 -0.98
CA LEU A 108 7.81 -9.55 -1.51
C LEU A 108 8.81 -8.97 -0.51
N CYS A 109 8.44 -8.88 0.77
CA CYS A 109 9.30 -8.38 1.84
C CYS A 109 10.48 -9.30 2.17
N ALA A 110 10.47 -10.57 1.74
CA ALA A 110 11.60 -11.49 1.93
C ALA A 110 12.80 -11.19 0.99
N ILE A 111 12.60 -10.44 -0.09
CA ILE A 111 13.63 -10.17 -1.10
C ILE A 111 14.94 -9.60 -0.50
N PRO A 112 14.95 -8.59 0.35
CA PRO A 112 16.17 -8.08 0.96
C PRO A 112 16.90 -9.12 1.84
N TYR A 113 16.16 -10.02 2.48
CA TYR A 113 16.74 -11.11 3.27
C TYR A 113 17.41 -12.18 2.37
N VAL A 114 16.83 -12.44 1.20
CA VAL A 114 17.48 -13.29 0.19
C VAL A 114 18.80 -12.68 -0.26
N VAL A 115 18.83 -11.36 -0.49
CA VAL A 115 20.03 -10.64 -0.92
C VAL A 115 21.11 -10.64 0.18
N ALA A 116 20.71 -10.44 1.43
CA ALA A 116 21.64 -10.31 2.55
C ALA A 116 22.15 -11.66 3.09
N GLY A 117 21.28 -12.71 3.11
CA GLY A 117 21.57 -13.98 3.78
C GLY A 117 21.33 -15.23 2.93
N GLY A 118 21.07 -15.05 1.62
CA GLY A 118 20.79 -16.13 0.69
C GLY A 118 19.34 -16.63 0.73
N ILE A 119 19.02 -17.55 -0.18
CA ILE A 119 17.65 -18.07 -0.38
C ILE A 119 17.06 -18.64 0.91
N GLY A 120 17.86 -19.36 1.69
CA GLY A 120 17.40 -19.93 2.97
C GLY A 120 16.94 -18.90 3.97
N ALA A 121 17.63 -17.76 4.08
CA ALA A 121 17.25 -16.66 4.96
C ALA A 121 15.90 -16.03 4.53
N GLY A 122 15.74 -15.81 3.22
CA GLY A 122 14.47 -15.28 2.69
C GLY A 122 13.29 -16.23 2.90
N ILE A 123 13.46 -17.53 2.66
CA ILE A 123 12.42 -18.53 2.89
C ILE A 123 12.06 -18.60 4.39
N SER A 124 13.05 -18.60 5.28
CA SER A 124 12.82 -18.64 6.74
C SER A 124 12.05 -17.41 7.20
N TRP A 125 12.38 -16.22 6.69
CA TRP A 125 11.70 -14.99 7.01
C TRP A 125 10.24 -15.01 6.53
N TRP A 126 10.00 -15.40 5.28
CA TRP A 126 8.67 -15.49 4.70
C TRP A 126 7.79 -16.52 5.43
N THR A 127 8.31 -17.74 5.66
CA THR A 127 7.54 -18.81 6.32
C THR A 127 7.15 -18.45 7.76
N ALA A 128 8.00 -17.71 8.48
CA ALA A 128 7.67 -17.19 9.81
C ALA A 128 6.52 -16.17 9.77
N GLY A 129 6.33 -15.49 8.63
CA GLY A 129 5.29 -14.46 8.44
C GLY A 129 4.00 -14.95 7.76
N ILE A 130 3.89 -16.21 7.32
CA ILE A 130 2.74 -16.69 6.53
C ILE A 130 1.39 -16.42 7.20
N LEU A 131 1.28 -16.58 8.50
CA LEU A 131 0.04 -16.30 9.23
C LEU A 131 -0.36 -14.82 9.12
N PHE A 132 0.63 -13.91 9.16
CA PHE A 132 0.42 -12.48 8.95
C PHE A 132 -0.06 -12.19 7.52
N ASP A 133 0.53 -12.85 6.52
CA ASP A 133 0.12 -12.70 5.13
C ASP A 133 -1.34 -13.15 4.91
N ILE A 134 -1.76 -14.23 5.56
CA ILE A 134 -3.16 -14.70 5.50
C ILE A 134 -4.10 -13.65 6.08
N PHE A 135 -3.83 -13.12 7.28
CA PHE A 135 -4.66 -12.06 7.86
C PHE A 135 -4.65 -10.79 7.03
N HIS A 136 -3.50 -10.42 6.49
CA HIS A 136 -3.34 -9.26 5.62
C HIS A 136 -4.17 -9.41 4.33
N GLY A 137 -4.08 -10.57 3.68
CA GLY A 137 -4.85 -10.85 2.48
C GLY A 137 -6.36 -10.87 2.71
N VAL A 138 -6.81 -11.57 3.75
CA VAL A 138 -8.23 -11.63 4.11
C VAL A 138 -8.74 -10.25 4.54
N GLY A 139 -8.00 -9.54 5.38
CA GLY A 139 -8.34 -8.19 5.83
C GLY A 139 -8.51 -7.22 4.65
N ASN A 140 -7.52 -7.16 3.76
CA ASN A 140 -7.58 -6.31 2.58
C ASN A 140 -8.74 -6.65 1.65
N PHE A 141 -9.03 -7.95 1.45
CA PHE A 141 -10.16 -8.37 0.64
C PHE A 141 -11.48 -7.77 1.16
N PHE A 142 -11.77 -7.94 2.44
CA PHE A 142 -13.02 -7.45 3.03
C PHE A 142 -13.05 -5.92 3.17
N ILE A 143 -11.95 -5.29 3.55
CA ILE A 143 -11.84 -3.82 3.64
C ILE A 143 -12.15 -3.20 2.27
N ILE A 144 -11.53 -3.71 1.21
CA ILE A 144 -11.76 -3.19 -0.15
C ILE A 144 -13.19 -3.46 -0.60
N LEU A 145 -13.72 -4.66 -0.38
CA LEU A 145 -15.08 -5.00 -0.77
C LEU A 145 -16.12 -4.04 -0.17
N ILE A 146 -15.91 -3.63 1.09
CA ILE A 146 -16.87 -2.78 1.83
C ILE A 146 -16.59 -1.29 1.58
N LEU A 147 -15.33 -0.85 1.64
CA LEU A 147 -14.97 0.56 1.68
C LEU A 147 -14.57 1.16 0.34
N PHE A 148 -14.38 0.35 -0.72
CA PHE A 148 -13.90 0.86 -2.01
C PHE A 148 -14.78 2.00 -2.56
N LYS A 149 -16.08 1.77 -2.70
CA LYS A 149 -17.00 2.76 -3.29
C LYS A 149 -17.04 4.08 -2.50
N PRO A 150 -17.31 4.08 -1.17
CA PRO A 150 -17.36 5.32 -0.41
C PRO A 150 -16.02 6.08 -0.45
N VAL A 151 -14.90 5.40 -0.28
CA VAL A 151 -13.58 6.04 -0.29
C VAL A 151 -13.22 6.56 -1.69
N TYR A 152 -13.49 5.78 -2.74
CA TYR A 152 -13.28 6.22 -4.13
C TYR A 152 -14.06 7.49 -4.44
N ASN A 153 -15.32 7.58 -4.03
CA ASN A 153 -16.15 8.77 -4.25
C ASN A 153 -15.60 10.01 -3.53
N ILE A 154 -15.11 9.83 -2.29
CA ILE A 154 -14.51 10.94 -1.53
C ILE A 154 -13.24 11.43 -2.22
N VAL A 155 -12.33 10.51 -2.56
CA VAL A 155 -11.05 10.87 -3.19
C VAL A 155 -11.27 11.49 -4.57
N SER A 156 -12.23 10.97 -5.36
CA SER A 156 -12.57 11.53 -6.68
C SER A 156 -13.11 12.95 -6.59
N ARG A 157 -13.95 13.26 -5.59
CA ARG A 157 -14.43 14.63 -5.33
C ARG A 157 -13.29 15.56 -4.93
N LEU A 158 -12.42 15.13 -4.04
CA LEU A 158 -11.24 15.91 -3.65
C LEU A 158 -10.34 16.22 -4.83
N ALA A 159 -10.11 15.25 -5.71
CA ALA A 159 -9.29 15.42 -6.91
C ALA A 159 -9.87 16.43 -7.93
N GLN A 160 -11.19 16.68 -7.90
CA GLN A 160 -11.85 17.68 -8.75
C GLN A 160 -11.70 19.11 -8.20
N ILE A 161 -11.50 19.28 -6.91
CA ILE A 161 -11.32 20.58 -6.25
C ILE A 161 -9.91 21.12 -6.43
N TYR A 162 -8.94 20.24 -6.50
CA TYR A 162 -7.50 20.55 -6.59
C TYR A 162 -6.94 20.34 -8.01
#